data_7f7f431efe254c3587e40f3312410e71
#
_entry.id   7f7f431efe254c3587e40f3312410e71
#
_cell.length_a   1.000
_cell.length_b   1.000
_cell.length_c   1.000
_cell.angle_alpha   90.00
_cell.angle_beta   90.00
_cell.angle_gamma   90.00
#
_symmetry.space_group_name_H-M   'P 1'
#
loop_
_entity.id
_entity.type
_entity.pdbx_description
1 polymer ?
#
loop_
_entity_poly.entity_id
_entity_poly.type
_entity_poly.pdbx_seq_one_letter_code
_entity_poly.pdbx_strand_id
1 'polypeptide(L)'
;MRAARLLRLFSRALRTTLAAPLLVVGCQGNDFAEPVAPAEPTAPAVPTDLGQYSDVECVNGAPAISDLSIEPPADSVQLRAIYLQRKPPTVHVRTTEGAVCATASDPRACESRLDTLEVQEGFPRTCGIYVDCGSDFLTMTRGDEAAAFTSAAAVKELLGRIDTPQDAALLAFAAGYSLCEWTGDRHGKVRLLPDGTFSVIGTQGYPCGEGTALTQHVLAITRAGELTEKQRTVLEKGDPLCTIGRRPVGLQEARAGDCEDARGRYFADAARLEAASIHAFLRLREELALHGADTALQDAALLSAEDEVRHTAVTARLALRYGAIPPPPAVAALPLRPLREVLLDNAVEGCVRETYGALLAHHQALHARDPEIREAMLRIAQDETRHAGLSWDIDAWARSKLSLEERSIRREARRRAVEALRAEVAVPLDPRLTADAGLPSPEVAETLLDVLEQELWAC
;
A
#
# COMPACT_ATOMS: atom_id res chain seq x y z
N MET A 1 -22.88 3.63 -11.38
CA MET A 1 -22.86 4.30 -12.71
C MET A 1 -23.01 3.24 -13.76
N ARG A 2 -23.88 3.36 -14.76
CA ARG A 2 -24.05 2.27 -15.75
C ARG A 2 -22.83 2.18 -16.65
N ALA A 3 -22.31 0.98 -16.92
CA ALA A 3 -21.16 0.69 -17.79
C ALA A 3 -21.22 1.45 -19.14
N ALA A 4 -22.40 1.62 -19.72
CA ALA A 4 -22.59 2.42 -20.93
C ALA A 4 -22.15 3.91 -20.82
N ARG A 5 -22.14 4.49 -19.62
CA ARG A 5 -21.60 5.86 -19.40
C ARG A 5 -20.08 5.84 -19.40
N LEU A 6 -19.46 4.84 -18.77
CA LEU A 6 -18.01 4.64 -18.79
C LEU A 6 -17.49 4.39 -20.20
N LEU A 7 -18.14 3.55 -21.00
CA LEU A 7 -17.77 3.32 -22.39
C LEU A 7 -17.77 4.60 -23.24
N ARG A 8 -18.76 5.48 -23.06
CA ARG A 8 -18.77 6.78 -23.76
C ARG A 8 -17.62 7.68 -23.31
N LEU A 9 -17.30 7.66 -22.02
CA LEU A 9 -16.19 8.42 -21.47
C LEU A 9 -14.86 7.90 -22.00
N PHE A 10 -14.65 6.58 -21.96
CA PHE A 10 -13.43 5.94 -22.47
C PHE A 10 -13.26 6.22 -23.97
N SER A 11 -14.32 6.12 -24.75
CA SER A 11 -14.28 6.48 -26.19
C SER A 11 -13.89 7.95 -26.41
N ARG A 12 -14.28 8.87 -25.51
CA ARG A 12 -13.85 10.28 -25.57
C ARG A 12 -12.37 10.41 -25.22
N ALA A 13 -11.92 9.81 -24.10
CA ALA A 13 -10.53 9.84 -23.67
C ALA A 13 -9.57 9.32 -24.75
N LEU A 14 -9.91 8.19 -25.36
CA LEU A 14 -9.10 7.58 -26.42
C LEU A 14 -9.06 8.44 -27.71
N ARG A 15 -10.11 9.23 -28.02
CA ARG A 15 -10.08 10.14 -29.16
C ARG A 15 -9.19 11.36 -28.93
N THR A 16 -9.05 11.84 -27.69
CA THR A 16 -8.16 12.95 -27.37
C THR A 16 -6.70 12.60 -27.59
N THR A 17 -6.31 11.36 -27.34
CA THR A 17 -4.94 10.87 -27.59
C THR A 17 -4.62 10.68 -29.07
N LEU A 18 -5.63 10.41 -29.92
CA LEU A 18 -5.47 10.29 -31.38
C LEU A 18 -5.36 11.64 -32.10
N ALA A 19 -5.81 12.74 -31.47
CA ALA A 19 -5.81 14.07 -32.06
C ALA A 19 -4.54 14.90 -31.77
N ALA A 20 -3.58 14.39 -31.05
CA ALA A 20 -2.30 15.04 -30.81
C ALA A 20 -1.49 15.06 -32.12
N PRO A 21 -1.05 16.23 -32.64
CA PRO A 21 -0.25 16.27 -33.85
C PRO A 21 1.10 15.61 -33.61
N LEU A 22 1.46 14.66 -34.45
CA LEU A 22 2.79 14.11 -34.55
C LEU A 22 3.75 15.23 -35.01
N LEU A 23 4.32 15.95 -34.07
CA LEU A 23 5.48 16.78 -34.32
C LEU A 23 6.67 15.84 -34.53
N VAL A 24 6.91 15.50 -35.82
CA VAL A 24 8.16 14.86 -36.24
C VAL A 24 9.25 15.90 -36.12
N VAL A 25 9.92 15.94 -34.97
CA VAL A 25 11.21 16.62 -34.85
C VAL A 25 12.26 15.69 -35.39
N GLY A 26 12.71 16.00 -36.60
CA GLY A 26 13.87 15.33 -37.20
C GLY A 26 15.12 15.68 -36.40
N CYS A 27 15.63 14.74 -35.61
CA CYS A 27 16.94 14.84 -35.00
C CYS A 27 18.01 14.47 -36.04
N GLN A 28 18.80 15.45 -36.46
CA GLN A 28 20.09 15.24 -37.11
C GLN A 28 21.05 14.61 -36.09
N GLY A 29 21.72 13.54 -36.48
CA GLY A 29 22.64 12.80 -35.63
C GLY A 29 23.83 13.66 -35.20
N ASN A 30 24.13 13.62 -33.93
CA ASN A 30 25.44 13.91 -33.36
C ASN A 30 25.92 12.64 -32.66
N ASP A 31 27.03 12.12 -33.11
CA ASP A 31 27.80 11.07 -32.44
C ASP A 31 28.25 11.58 -31.06
N PHE A 32 27.56 11.12 -30.03
CA PHE A 32 28.07 11.20 -28.65
C PHE A 32 28.55 9.82 -28.24
N ALA A 33 29.82 9.75 -27.86
CA ALA A 33 30.43 8.59 -27.25
C ALA A 33 29.60 8.15 -26.04
N GLU A 34 29.31 6.85 -25.96
CA GLU A 34 28.62 6.22 -24.82
C GLU A 34 29.40 6.54 -23.52
N PRO A 35 28.75 7.12 -22.50
CA PRO A 35 29.35 7.17 -21.18
C PRO A 35 29.43 5.75 -20.63
N VAL A 36 30.64 5.31 -20.30
CA VAL A 36 30.87 4.08 -19.52
C VAL A 36 30.07 4.18 -18.25
N ALA A 37 29.07 3.30 -18.10
CA ALA A 37 28.25 3.21 -16.91
C ALA A 37 29.18 2.98 -15.69
N PRO A 38 29.04 3.74 -14.60
CA PRO A 38 29.73 3.43 -13.36
C PRO A 38 29.26 2.04 -12.89
N ALA A 39 30.23 1.21 -12.51
CA ALA A 39 29.95 -0.12 -11.95
C ALA A 39 28.91 0.01 -10.84
N GLU A 40 27.79 -0.73 -10.96
CA GLU A 40 26.78 -0.81 -9.91
C GLU A 40 27.47 -1.22 -8.61
N PRO A 41 27.22 -0.50 -7.50
CA PRO A 41 27.70 -0.95 -6.21
C PRO A 41 27.05 -2.31 -5.94
N THR A 42 27.84 -3.33 -5.78
CA THR A 42 27.41 -4.66 -5.33
C THR A 42 26.53 -4.48 -4.10
N ALA A 43 25.27 -4.91 -4.20
CA ALA A 43 24.34 -4.87 -3.08
C ALA A 43 24.98 -5.54 -1.86
N PRO A 44 25.06 -4.88 -0.69
CA PRO A 44 25.57 -5.51 0.50
C PRO A 44 24.68 -6.70 0.85
N ALA A 45 25.28 -7.84 1.10
CA ALA A 45 24.58 -9.07 1.41
C ALA A 45 23.65 -8.89 2.63
N VAL A 46 22.44 -9.45 2.56
CA VAL A 46 21.57 -9.64 3.72
C VAL A 46 22.43 -10.21 4.87
N PRO A 47 22.25 -9.77 6.14
CA PRO A 47 23.00 -10.34 7.24
C PRO A 47 22.88 -11.86 7.23
N THR A 48 23.99 -12.56 7.02
CA THR A 48 24.05 -14.03 6.89
C THR A 48 23.79 -14.73 8.23
N ASP A 49 23.50 -13.98 9.29
CA ASP A 49 23.46 -14.39 10.70
C ASP A 49 22.07 -14.18 11.36
N LEU A 50 21.00 -14.29 10.58
CA LEU A 50 19.62 -14.12 11.08
C LEU A 50 19.24 -15.13 12.18
N GLY A 51 19.92 -16.27 12.27
CA GLY A 51 19.68 -17.30 13.30
C GLY A 51 20.00 -16.88 14.74
N GLN A 52 20.66 -15.72 14.94
CA GLN A 52 20.96 -15.16 16.26
C GLN A 52 20.00 -14.03 16.69
N TYR A 53 19.04 -13.70 15.85
CA TYR A 53 18.01 -12.72 16.14
C TYR A 53 16.74 -13.40 16.64
N SER A 54 16.06 -12.73 17.58
CA SER A 54 14.69 -13.07 17.98
C SER A 54 13.71 -12.21 17.22
N ASP A 55 12.53 -12.73 16.94
CA ASP A 55 11.44 -11.94 16.37
C ASP A 55 10.99 -10.88 17.38
N VAL A 56 10.63 -9.69 16.87
CA VAL A 56 10.00 -8.66 17.69
C VAL A 56 8.61 -9.13 18.07
N GLU A 57 8.27 -9.06 19.35
CA GLU A 57 6.94 -9.37 19.81
C GLU A 57 5.97 -8.28 19.37
N CYS A 58 4.86 -8.67 18.74
CA CYS A 58 3.90 -7.76 18.12
C CYS A 58 2.48 -7.97 18.66
N VAL A 59 1.81 -6.85 18.98
CA VAL A 59 0.42 -6.82 19.42
C VAL A 59 -0.34 -5.80 18.56
N ASN A 60 -1.44 -6.23 17.95
CA ASN A 60 -2.28 -5.38 17.10
C ASN A 60 -1.51 -4.61 16.00
N GLY A 61 -0.49 -5.25 15.39
CA GLY A 61 0.30 -4.68 14.30
C GLY A 61 1.35 -3.65 14.72
N ALA A 62 1.70 -3.60 16.00
CA ALA A 62 2.74 -2.75 16.57
C ALA A 62 3.60 -3.53 17.57
N PRO A 63 4.83 -3.09 17.90
CA PRO A 63 5.63 -3.72 18.94
C PRO A 63 4.90 -3.78 20.28
N ALA A 64 5.05 -4.90 20.98
CA ALA A 64 4.57 -5.01 22.35
C ALA A 64 5.20 -3.95 23.24
N ILE A 65 4.43 -3.43 24.19
CA ILE A 65 4.89 -2.44 25.19
C ILE A 65 5.01 -3.05 26.58
N SER A 66 4.94 -4.39 26.68
CA SER A 66 5.31 -5.14 27.88
C SER A 66 6.82 -5.08 28.10
N ASP A 67 7.24 -5.20 29.33
CA ASP A 67 8.66 -5.27 29.75
C ASP A 67 9.50 -4.03 29.37
N LEU A 68 8.88 -2.84 29.30
CA LEU A 68 9.60 -1.59 29.09
C LEU A 68 10.34 -1.17 30.37
N SER A 69 11.60 -0.72 30.21
CA SER A 69 12.46 -0.23 31.30
C SER A 69 12.20 1.24 31.59
N ILE A 70 11.11 1.58 32.27
CA ILE A 70 10.76 2.96 32.59
C ILE A 70 11.09 3.28 34.04
N GLU A 71 11.98 4.25 34.28
CA GLU A 71 12.35 4.70 35.60
C GLU A 71 12.10 6.21 35.81
N PRO A 72 11.39 6.61 36.87
CA PRO A 72 10.63 5.78 37.80
C PRO A 72 9.47 5.04 37.14
N PRO A 73 9.01 3.92 37.72
CA PRO A 73 7.96 3.10 37.11
C PRO A 73 6.69 3.89 36.79
N ALA A 74 6.07 3.61 35.65
CA ALA A 74 4.77 4.16 35.29
C ALA A 74 3.63 3.35 35.93
N ASP A 75 2.49 3.96 36.20
CA ASP A 75 1.26 3.25 36.53
C ASP A 75 0.74 2.49 35.30
N SER A 76 0.74 3.16 34.15
CA SER A 76 0.41 2.56 32.86
C SER A 76 1.12 3.22 31.70
N VAL A 77 1.34 2.44 30.65
CA VAL A 77 1.73 2.92 29.32
C VAL A 77 0.71 2.44 28.32
N GLN A 78 0.33 3.30 27.37
CA GLN A 78 -0.56 2.92 26.28
C GLN A 78 0.07 3.29 24.94
N LEU A 79 0.05 2.38 23.99
CA LEU A 79 0.27 2.70 22.60
C LEU A 79 -1.07 3.07 21.97
N ARG A 80 -1.15 4.26 21.42
CA ARG A 80 -2.35 4.84 20.82
C ARG A 80 -2.10 5.22 19.38
N ALA A 81 -3.12 5.12 18.53
CA ALA A 81 -3.10 5.61 17.15
C ALA A 81 -3.98 6.86 17.06
N ILE A 82 -3.45 7.95 16.46
CA ILE A 82 -4.20 9.17 16.17
C ILE A 82 -4.39 9.31 14.66
N TYR A 83 -5.61 9.64 14.27
CA TYR A 83 -6.04 9.88 12.88
C TYR A 83 -6.31 11.38 12.72
N LEU A 84 -5.25 12.14 12.42
CA LEU A 84 -5.28 13.60 12.34
C LEU A 84 -6.11 14.13 11.17
N GLN A 85 -6.26 13.34 10.11
CA GLN A 85 -7.07 13.72 8.95
C GLN A 85 -8.58 13.65 9.23
N ARG A 86 -9.00 13.05 10.34
CA ARG A 86 -10.40 13.06 10.80
C ARG A 86 -10.72 14.37 11.50
N LYS A 87 -11.97 14.81 11.42
CA LYS A 87 -12.43 16.05 12.09
C LYS A 87 -13.67 15.75 12.95
N PRO A 88 -13.57 15.79 14.25
CA PRO A 88 -12.33 15.97 15.03
C PRO A 88 -11.35 14.79 14.89
N PRO A 89 -10.06 14.97 15.19
CA PRO A 89 -9.11 13.87 15.23
C PRO A 89 -9.61 12.75 16.13
N THR A 90 -9.42 11.50 15.74
CA THR A 90 -9.84 10.34 16.54
C THR A 90 -8.63 9.58 17.05
N VAL A 91 -8.68 9.20 18.33
CA VAL A 91 -7.65 8.42 19.00
C VAL A 91 -8.19 7.04 19.35
N HIS A 92 -7.40 6.00 19.07
CA HIS A 92 -7.70 4.62 19.43
C HIS A 92 -6.56 4.05 20.27
N VAL A 93 -6.87 3.38 21.36
CA VAL A 93 -5.89 2.63 22.14
C VAL A 93 -5.62 1.31 21.43
N ARG A 94 -4.36 1.04 21.06
CA ARG A 94 -3.94 -0.24 20.47
C ARG A 94 -3.66 -1.27 21.54
N THR A 95 -2.89 -0.88 22.57
CA THR A 95 -2.53 -1.76 23.68
C THR A 95 -2.27 -0.94 24.93
N THR A 96 -2.47 -1.55 26.09
CA THR A 96 -2.26 -0.97 27.43
C THR A 96 -1.46 -1.95 28.25
N GLU A 97 -0.42 -1.44 28.92
CA GLU A 97 0.34 -2.15 29.94
C GLU A 97 0.19 -1.41 31.28
N GLY A 98 0.02 -2.15 32.37
CA GLY A 98 -0.24 -1.58 33.69
C GLY A 98 -1.69 -1.14 33.90
N ALA A 99 -1.95 -0.41 34.99
CA ALA A 99 -3.26 0.08 35.36
C ALA A 99 -3.31 1.62 35.33
N VAL A 100 -4.20 2.14 34.48
CA VAL A 100 -4.31 3.60 34.28
C VAL A 100 -4.57 4.31 35.61
N CYS A 101 -3.75 5.34 35.92
CA CYS A 101 -3.88 6.20 37.09
C CYS A 101 -3.92 5.45 38.44
N ALA A 102 -3.26 4.30 38.54
CA ALA A 102 -3.35 3.41 39.71
C ALA A 102 -2.87 4.03 41.00
N THR A 103 -1.87 4.91 40.94
CA THR A 103 -1.32 5.60 42.13
C THR A 103 -1.71 7.08 42.21
N ALA A 104 -2.65 7.55 41.38
CA ALA A 104 -3.11 8.92 41.37
C ALA A 104 -3.86 9.28 42.65
N SER A 105 -3.67 10.50 43.15
CA SER A 105 -4.42 11.02 44.33
C SER A 105 -5.91 11.20 44.02
N ASP A 106 -6.24 11.52 42.74
CA ASP A 106 -7.60 11.54 42.20
C ASP A 106 -7.58 10.80 40.83
N PRO A 107 -7.93 9.50 40.80
CA PRO A 107 -7.93 8.72 39.59
C PRO A 107 -8.81 9.28 38.46
N ARG A 108 -9.98 9.84 38.79
CA ARG A 108 -10.90 10.44 37.83
C ARG A 108 -10.31 11.70 37.17
N ALA A 109 -9.64 12.55 37.98
CA ALA A 109 -8.96 13.71 37.44
C ALA A 109 -7.75 13.33 36.54
N CYS A 110 -7.03 12.26 36.91
CA CYS A 110 -5.94 11.71 36.10
C CYS A 110 -6.46 11.16 34.77
N GLU A 111 -7.52 10.33 34.80
CA GLU A 111 -8.15 9.79 33.57
C GLU A 111 -8.66 10.92 32.67
N SER A 112 -9.31 11.94 33.25
CA SER A 112 -9.76 13.10 32.46
C SER A 112 -8.59 13.84 31.80
N ARG A 113 -7.44 13.98 32.47
CA ARG A 113 -6.23 14.55 31.87
C ARG A 113 -5.71 13.69 30.73
N LEU A 114 -5.66 12.37 30.92
CA LEU A 114 -5.21 11.43 29.90
C LEU A 114 -6.11 11.47 28.64
N ASP A 115 -7.43 11.63 28.81
CA ASP A 115 -8.39 11.70 27.72
C ASP A 115 -8.39 13.05 26.99
N THR A 116 -7.95 14.10 27.66
CA THR A 116 -7.88 15.48 27.11
C THR A 116 -6.48 15.84 26.59
N LEU A 117 -5.53 14.91 26.56
CA LEU A 117 -4.21 15.16 25.99
C LEU A 117 -4.34 15.56 24.51
N GLU A 118 -3.91 16.78 24.19
CA GLU A 118 -3.86 17.26 22.81
C GLU A 118 -2.61 16.72 22.12
N VAL A 119 -2.81 15.95 21.05
CA VAL A 119 -1.75 15.38 20.23
C VAL A 119 -1.92 15.89 18.81
N GLN A 120 -0.91 16.57 18.27
CA GLN A 120 -0.93 17.16 16.93
C GLN A 120 -0.09 16.40 15.92
N GLU A 121 0.73 15.44 16.37
CA GLU A 121 1.58 14.59 15.56
C GLU A 121 1.80 13.24 16.24
N GLY A 122 2.28 12.26 15.51
CA GLY A 122 2.69 10.97 16.04
C GLY A 122 3.98 10.50 15.37
N PHE A 123 4.38 9.26 15.64
CA PHE A 123 5.58 8.67 15.07
C PHE A 123 5.52 8.71 13.53
N PRO A 124 6.65 8.99 12.86
CA PRO A 124 6.73 8.88 11.41
C PRO A 124 6.27 7.48 10.97
N ARG A 125 5.41 7.43 9.98
CA ARG A 125 4.92 6.17 9.42
C ARG A 125 4.94 6.24 7.91
N THR A 126 5.51 5.23 7.27
CA THR A 126 5.32 5.03 5.84
C THR A 126 3.95 4.39 5.64
N CYS A 127 3.03 5.17 5.12
CA CYS A 127 1.68 4.71 4.85
C CYS A 127 1.61 4.20 3.43
N GLY A 128 1.20 2.95 3.25
CA GLY A 128 0.73 2.49 1.95
C GLY A 128 -0.46 3.33 1.51
N ILE A 129 -0.66 3.46 0.21
CA ILE A 129 -1.74 4.26 -0.40
C ILE A 129 -3.15 3.85 0.04
N TYR A 130 -3.29 2.71 0.70
CA TYR A 130 -4.57 2.07 1.02
C TYR A 130 -5.04 2.23 2.46
N VAL A 131 -4.27 2.85 3.33
CA VAL A 131 -4.58 2.86 4.77
C VAL A 131 -4.95 4.26 5.22
N ASP A 132 -6.09 4.37 5.93
CA ASP A 132 -6.40 5.51 6.79
C ASP A 132 -5.29 5.56 7.85
N CYS A 133 -4.25 6.32 7.55
CA CYS A 133 -2.99 6.26 8.26
C CYS A 133 -3.09 7.04 9.57
N GLY A 134 -3.34 6.31 10.65
CA GLY A 134 -3.09 6.83 11.98
C GLY A 134 -1.59 6.85 12.26
N SER A 135 -1.08 7.93 12.81
CA SER A 135 0.23 7.96 13.43
C SER A 135 0.15 7.40 14.84
N ASP A 136 1.12 6.58 15.22
CA ASP A 136 1.16 6.03 16.57
C ASP A 136 1.88 6.98 17.54
N PHE A 137 1.53 6.93 18.81
CA PHE A 137 2.17 7.65 19.89
C PHE A 137 1.96 6.93 21.22
N LEU A 138 2.80 7.21 22.20
CA LEU A 138 2.63 6.67 23.54
C LEU A 138 1.96 7.66 24.47
N THR A 139 1.21 7.14 25.45
CA THR A 139 0.82 7.88 26.64
C THR A 139 1.25 7.11 27.88
N MET A 140 1.51 7.84 28.96
CA MET A 140 1.91 7.29 30.24
C MET A 140 1.14 7.97 31.36
N THR A 141 0.79 7.22 32.41
CA THR A 141 0.32 7.77 33.68
C THR A 141 1.25 7.36 34.79
N ARG A 142 1.48 8.29 35.75
CA ARG A 142 2.31 8.11 36.95
C ARG A 142 1.81 9.04 38.04
N GLY A 143 1.21 8.51 39.09
CA GLY A 143 0.54 9.33 40.06
C GLY A 143 -0.48 10.23 39.39
N ASP A 144 -0.41 11.52 39.68
CA ASP A 144 -1.30 12.54 39.09
C ASP A 144 -0.87 13.01 37.69
N GLU A 145 0.26 12.53 37.16
CA GLU A 145 0.78 12.91 35.88
C GLU A 145 0.15 12.06 34.74
N ALA A 146 -0.21 12.72 33.64
CA ALA A 146 -0.52 12.07 32.35
C ALA A 146 0.26 12.80 31.27
N ALA A 147 1.00 12.05 30.43
CA ALA A 147 1.87 12.61 29.40
C ALA A 147 1.73 11.85 28.08
N ALA A 148 2.01 12.55 26.96
CA ALA A 148 2.08 11.96 25.62
C ALA A 148 3.48 12.08 25.03
N PHE A 149 3.92 11.06 24.29
CA PHE A 149 5.23 10.96 23.65
C PHE A 149 5.01 10.68 22.18
N THR A 150 5.27 11.67 21.32
CA THR A 150 4.88 11.68 19.91
C THR A 150 6.05 11.55 18.94
N SER A 151 7.27 11.41 19.45
CA SER A 151 8.49 11.30 18.65
C SER A 151 9.48 10.30 19.24
N ALA A 152 10.42 9.82 18.44
CA ALA A 152 11.49 8.96 18.90
C ALA A 152 12.33 9.61 20.01
N ALA A 153 12.54 10.92 19.95
CA ALA A 153 13.24 11.66 21.00
C ALA A 153 12.48 11.62 22.33
N ALA A 154 11.16 11.85 22.30
CA ALA A 154 10.32 11.78 23.48
C ALA A 154 10.24 10.34 24.06
N VAL A 155 10.16 9.32 23.18
CA VAL A 155 10.21 7.92 23.62
C VAL A 155 11.55 7.59 24.27
N LYS A 156 12.65 8.07 23.70
CA LYS A 156 13.99 7.93 24.31
C LYS A 156 14.06 8.56 25.71
N GLU A 157 13.48 9.73 25.90
CA GLU A 157 13.40 10.39 27.22
C GLU A 157 12.57 9.57 28.21
N LEU A 158 11.44 9.01 27.77
CA LEU A 158 10.59 8.15 28.60
C LEU A 158 11.32 6.91 29.08
N LEU A 159 12.01 6.22 28.15
CA LEU A 159 12.75 4.99 28.43
C LEU A 159 14.03 5.26 29.22
N GLY A 160 14.64 6.44 29.07
CA GLY A 160 15.89 6.83 29.68
C GLY A 160 17.06 5.96 29.20
N ARG A 161 17.08 4.68 29.58
CA ARG A 161 18.07 3.70 29.15
C ARG A 161 17.41 2.55 28.40
N ILE A 162 18.03 2.12 27.32
CA ILE A 162 17.56 0.99 26.53
C ILE A 162 18.16 -0.30 27.11
N ASP A 163 17.40 -1.03 27.89
CA ASP A 163 17.86 -2.19 28.64
C ASP A 163 17.22 -3.50 28.16
N THR A 164 16.10 -3.43 27.46
CA THR A 164 15.36 -4.61 26.94
C THR A 164 15.26 -4.62 25.42
N PRO A 165 15.04 -5.78 24.79
CA PRO A 165 14.73 -5.88 23.37
C PRO A 165 13.48 -5.06 22.99
N GLN A 166 12.49 -4.98 23.88
CA GLN A 166 11.25 -4.23 23.68
C GLN A 166 11.50 -2.72 23.66
N ASP A 167 12.37 -2.19 24.54
CA ASP A 167 12.80 -0.78 24.49
C ASP A 167 13.41 -0.44 23.13
N ALA A 168 14.32 -1.32 22.63
CA ALA A 168 14.99 -1.11 21.36
C ALA A 168 14.00 -1.19 20.18
N ALA A 169 13.08 -2.14 20.19
CA ALA A 169 12.05 -2.29 19.18
C ALA A 169 11.10 -1.08 19.17
N LEU A 170 10.65 -0.65 20.34
CA LEU A 170 9.77 0.51 20.47
C LEU A 170 10.45 1.81 19.99
N LEU A 171 11.73 2.01 20.30
CA LEU A 171 12.47 3.18 19.83
C LEU A 171 12.66 3.16 18.30
N ALA A 172 12.96 2.01 17.70
CA ALA A 172 13.02 1.86 16.25
C ALA A 172 11.65 2.13 15.59
N PHE A 173 10.55 1.62 16.18
CA PHE A 173 9.19 1.89 15.71
C PHE A 173 8.85 3.38 15.79
N ALA A 174 9.17 4.05 16.89
CA ALA A 174 8.98 5.48 17.04
C ALA A 174 9.83 6.33 16.08
N ALA A 175 10.94 5.77 15.57
CA ALA A 175 11.77 6.37 14.53
C ALA A 175 11.24 6.09 13.10
N GLY A 176 10.10 5.40 12.95
CA GLY A 176 9.42 5.17 11.67
C GLY A 176 9.79 3.88 10.95
N TYR A 177 10.37 2.91 11.65
CA TYR A 177 10.63 1.59 11.08
C TYR A 177 9.46 0.64 11.35
N SER A 178 8.95 -0.01 10.31
CA SER A 178 7.94 -1.05 10.43
C SER A 178 8.58 -2.34 10.93
N LEU A 179 8.02 -2.90 12.00
CA LEU A 179 8.52 -4.13 12.64
C LEU A 179 7.48 -5.25 12.62
N CYS A 180 6.19 -4.91 12.54
CA CYS A 180 5.07 -5.82 12.76
C CYS A 180 4.11 -5.91 11.56
N GLU A 181 4.38 -5.22 10.46
CA GLU A 181 3.49 -5.20 9.28
C GLU A 181 3.70 -6.42 8.38
N TRP A 182 4.83 -7.12 8.49
CA TRP A 182 5.23 -8.22 7.63
C TRP A 182 5.41 -9.52 8.44
N THR A 183 5.37 -10.64 7.75
CA THR A 183 5.63 -11.97 8.32
C THR A 183 6.90 -12.59 7.74
N GLY A 184 7.39 -13.65 8.34
CA GLY A 184 8.58 -14.38 7.87
C GLY A 184 9.86 -13.53 7.94
N ASP A 185 10.65 -13.54 6.89
CA ASP A 185 11.98 -12.88 6.87
C ASP A 185 11.91 -11.35 6.90
N ARG A 186 10.73 -10.77 6.65
CA ARG A 186 10.47 -9.33 6.68
C ARG A 186 9.93 -8.85 8.03
N HIS A 187 9.60 -9.78 8.93
CA HIS A 187 9.19 -9.46 10.30
C HIS A 187 10.35 -8.82 11.06
N GLY A 188 10.04 -7.85 11.94
CA GLY A 188 11.04 -7.18 12.75
C GLY A 188 11.80 -8.14 13.64
N LYS A 189 13.10 -7.93 13.76
CA LYS A 189 13.98 -8.78 14.54
C LYS A 189 14.88 -7.95 15.45
N VAL A 190 15.22 -8.49 16.59
CA VAL A 190 16.08 -7.83 17.60
C VAL A 190 17.11 -8.79 18.14
N ARG A 191 18.31 -8.27 18.45
CA ARG A 191 19.42 -9.01 19.05
C ARG A 191 20.24 -8.09 19.94
N LEU A 192 20.60 -8.58 21.14
CA LEU A 192 21.57 -7.92 21.99
C LEU A 192 22.98 -8.33 21.57
N LEU A 193 23.85 -7.38 21.30
CA LEU A 193 25.25 -7.58 20.96
C LEU A 193 26.12 -7.66 22.23
N PRO A 194 27.34 -8.26 22.14
CA PRO A 194 28.23 -8.42 23.30
C PRO A 194 28.68 -7.10 23.94
N ASP A 195 28.68 -5.99 23.17
CA ASP A 195 29.00 -4.64 23.66
C ASP A 195 27.83 -3.94 24.36
N GLY A 196 26.70 -4.62 24.48
CA GLY A 196 25.47 -4.08 25.07
C GLY A 196 24.61 -3.23 24.13
N THR A 197 24.98 -3.11 22.84
CA THR A 197 24.18 -2.46 21.82
C THR A 197 23.09 -3.43 21.32
N PHE A 198 21.91 -2.94 21.04
CA PHE A 198 20.87 -3.71 20.36
C PHE A 198 20.99 -3.55 18.84
N SER A 199 20.96 -4.66 18.12
CA SER A 199 20.77 -4.65 16.68
C SER A 199 19.30 -4.93 16.37
N VAL A 200 18.63 -4.02 15.66
CA VAL A 200 17.23 -4.15 15.28
C VAL A 200 17.13 -4.17 13.76
N ILE A 201 16.38 -5.13 13.23
CA ILE A 201 16.04 -5.21 11.80
C ILE A 201 14.59 -4.78 11.64
N GLY A 202 14.37 -3.78 10.79
CA GLY A 202 13.05 -3.28 10.44
C GLY A 202 12.98 -2.89 8.98
N THR A 203 11.81 -2.53 8.49
CA THR A 203 11.59 -2.12 7.11
C THR A 203 11.08 -0.69 7.03
N GLN A 204 11.33 -0.03 5.92
CA GLN A 204 10.72 1.25 5.54
C GLN A 204 10.36 1.22 4.06
N GLY A 205 9.39 2.06 3.70
CA GLY A 205 8.96 2.20 2.33
C GLY A 205 7.86 1.23 1.93
N TYR A 206 7.43 1.36 0.68
CA TYR A 206 6.37 0.57 0.07
C TYR A 206 6.75 0.29 -1.38
N PRO A 207 6.71 -0.97 -1.87
CA PRO A 207 7.23 -1.32 -3.17
C PRO A 207 6.17 -1.16 -4.28
N CYS A 208 5.55 0.00 -4.38
CA CYS A 208 4.56 0.30 -5.41
C CYS A 208 4.81 1.69 -5.99
N GLY A 209 5.05 1.74 -7.29
CA GLY A 209 5.48 2.94 -8.02
C GLY A 209 7.00 3.01 -8.22
N GLU A 210 7.45 3.55 -9.35
CA GLU A 210 8.89 3.69 -9.61
C GLU A 210 9.55 4.66 -8.62
N GLY A 211 10.79 4.39 -8.31
CA GLY A 211 11.55 5.16 -7.33
C GLY A 211 11.17 4.87 -5.88
N THR A 212 10.09 4.11 -5.64
CA THR A 212 9.78 3.56 -4.32
C THR A 212 10.52 2.25 -4.09
N ALA A 213 10.65 1.84 -2.86
CA ALA A 213 11.20 0.54 -2.51
C ALA A 213 10.75 0.13 -1.11
N LEU A 214 10.53 -1.15 -0.89
CA LEU A 214 10.56 -1.73 0.43
C LEU A 214 12.03 -1.99 0.78
N THR A 215 12.51 -1.33 1.81
CA THR A 215 13.91 -1.38 2.21
C THR A 215 14.02 -1.96 3.62
N GLN A 216 14.89 -2.94 3.79
CA GLN A 216 15.28 -3.46 5.10
C GLN A 216 16.44 -2.65 5.64
N HIS A 217 16.37 -2.33 6.92
CA HIS A 217 17.37 -1.57 7.65
C HIS A 217 17.89 -2.39 8.83
N VAL A 218 19.18 -2.45 8.99
CA VAL A 218 19.85 -2.96 10.20
C VAL A 218 20.28 -1.76 11.02
N LEU A 219 19.71 -1.63 12.19
CA LEU A 219 19.92 -0.52 13.10
C LEU A 219 20.79 -0.97 14.27
N ALA A 220 21.66 -0.10 14.75
CA ALA A 220 22.31 -0.23 16.04
C ALA A 220 21.73 0.79 17.00
N ILE A 221 21.27 0.34 18.16
CA ILE A 221 20.67 1.17 19.20
C ILE A 221 21.50 1.00 20.46
N THR A 222 22.19 2.06 20.87
CA THR A 222 23.00 2.04 22.09
C THR A 222 22.11 2.05 23.33
N ARG A 223 22.66 1.70 24.48
CA ARG A 223 21.96 1.82 25.78
C ARG A 223 21.55 3.27 26.13
N ALA A 224 22.20 4.25 25.53
CA ALA A 224 21.83 5.65 25.65
C ALA A 224 20.73 6.07 24.65
N GLY A 225 20.16 5.11 23.88
CA GLY A 225 19.11 5.38 22.91
C GLY A 225 19.59 6.10 21.65
N GLU A 226 20.88 6.01 21.32
CA GLU A 226 21.39 6.50 20.05
C GLU A 226 21.15 5.47 18.96
N LEU A 227 20.35 5.83 17.94
CA LEU A 227 20.00 5.00 16.81
C LEU A 227 20.90 5.34 15.62
N THR A 228 21.56 4.35 15.06
CA THR A 228 22.42 4.47 13.87
C THR A 228 22.07 3.38 12.87
N GLU A 229 21.81 3.75 11.62
CA GLU A 229 21.67 2.79 10.53
C GLU A 229 23.04 2.21 10.17
N LYS A 230 23.18 0.89 10.22
CA LYS A 230 24.41 0.16 9.87
C LYS A 230 24.39 -0.40 8.47
N GLN A 231 23.20 -0.81 8.01
CA GLN A 231 23.04 -1.42 6.71
C GLN A 231 21.64 -1.09 6.17
N ARG A 232 21.58 -0.93 4.85
CA ARG A 232 20.33 -0.77 4.10
C ARG A 232 20.35 -1.73 2.93
N THR A 233 19.26 -2.49 2.76
CA THR A 233 19.11 -3.43 1.66
C THR A 233 17.73 -3.24 1.05
N VAL A 234 17.66 -2.96 -0.24
CA VAL A 234 16.38 -2.93 -0.95
C VAL A 234 15.89 -4.38 -1.07
N LEU A 235 14.80 -4.69 -0.39
CA LEU A 235 14.14 -6.01 -0.47
C LEU A 235 13.34 -6.12 -1.75
N GLU A 236 12.68 -5.02 -2.11
CA GLU A 236 11.82 -4.95 -3.28
C GLU A 236 11.81 -3.53 -3.83
N LYS A 237 12.07 -3.42 -5.13
CA LYS A 237 11.88 -2.15 -5.85
C LYS A 237 10.40 -1.99 -6.15
N GLY A 238 9.91 -0.74 -6.10
CA GLY A 238 8.54 -0.44 -6.48
C GLY A 238 8.24 -0.90 -7.90
N ASP A 239 7.15 -1.65 -8.02
CA ASP A 239 6.65 -2.10 -9.32
C ASP A 239 6.00 -0.91 -10.03
N PRO A 240 6.52 -0.44 -11.16
CA PRO A 240 5.91 0.63 -11.92
C PRO A 240 4.52 0.25 -12.47
N LEU A 241 4.20 -1.05 -12.50
CA LEU A 241 2.96 -1.60 -13.03
C LEU A 241 1.95 -2.01 -11.95
N CYS A 242 2.01 -1.41 -10.78
CA CYS A 242 1.07 -1.60 -9.67
C CYS A 242 -0.43 -1.35 -10.00
N THR A 243 -0.84 -1.42 -11.25
CA THR A 243 -2.09 -0.81 -11.71
C THR A 243 -3.14 -1.75 -12.26
N ILE A 244 -2.87 -3.03 -12.49
CA ILE A 244 -3.81 -3.94 -13.15
C ILE A 244 -4.47 -4.88 -12.16
N GLY A 245 -5.81 -4.93 -12.19
CA GLY A 245 -6.66 -5.81 -11.39
C GLY A 245 -6.89 -5.32 -9.96
N ARG A 246 -8.04 -5.73 -9.37
CA ARG A 246 -8.41 -5.40 -8.00
C ARG A 246 -7.57 -6.20 -7.01
N ARG A 247 -6.76 -5.53 -6.22
CA ARG A 247 -5.89 -6.20 -5.24
C ARG A 247 -6.65 -6.59 -3.98
N PRO A 248 -6.65 -7.87 -3.57
CA PRO A 248 -7.21 -8.26 -2.29
C PRO A 248 -6.32 -7.80 -1.14
N VAL A 249 -6.94 -7.36 -0.06
CA VAL A 249 -6.24 -7.16 1.22
C VAL A 249 -5.63 -8.49 1.65
N GLY A 250 -4.35 -8.48 2.03
CA GLY A 250 -3.61 -9.68 2.41
C GLY A 250 -2.95 -10.41 1.24
N LEU A 251 -2.91 -9.83 0.04
CA LEU A 251 -2.10 -10.36 -1.06
C LEU A 251 -0.62 -10.33 -0.65
N GLN A 252 -0.01 -11.51 -0.64
CA GLN A 252 1.41 -11.65 -0.40
C GLN A 252 2.17 -11.47 -1.70
N GLU A 253 3.36 -10.90 -1.59
CA GLU A 253 4.21 -10.70 -2.75
C GLU A 253 4.78 -12.04 -3.22
N ALA A 254 4.85 -12.19 -4.54
CA ALA A 254 5.58 -13.27 -5.20
C ALA A 254 6.36 -12.66 -6.35
N ARG A 255 7.63 -13.06 -6.50
CA ARG A 255 8.44 -12.64 -7.65
C ARG A 255 8.06 -13.49 -8.87
N ALA A 256 7.81 -12.84 -9.99
CA ALA A 256 7.91 -13.51 -11.27
C ALA A 256 9.35 -14.07 -11.41
N GLY A 257 9.49 -15.28 -11.94
CA GLY A 257 10.81 -15.86 -12.20
C GLY A 257 11.65 -14.96 -13.13
N ASP A 258 12.98 -15.17 -13.13
CA ASP A 258 13.90 -14.43 -13.99
C ASP A 258 13.49 -14.61 -15.46
N CYS A 259 12.86 -13.59 -16.03
CA CYS A 259 12.50 -13.52 -17.45
C CYS A 259 13.12 -12.24 -18.04
N GLU A 260 13.92 -12.39 -19.09
CA GLU A 260 14.59 -11.25 -19.74
C GLU A 260 13.63 -10.41 -20.59
N ASP A 261 12.54 -11.01 -21.09
CA ASP A 261 11.56 -10.30 -21.91
C ASP A 261 10.59 -9.49 -21.03
N ALA A 262 10.57 -8.17 -21.22
CA ALA A 262 9.68 -7.26 -20.48
C ALA A 262 8.19 -7.63 -20.68
N ARG A 263 7.80 -8.13 -21.86
CA ARG A 263 6.42 -8.59 -22.14
C ARG A 263 6.08 -9.82 -21.31
N GLY A 264 7.04 -10.75 -21.15
CA GLY A 264 6.88 -11.92 -20.31
C GLY A 264 6.64 -11.53 -18.85
N ARG A 265 7.49 -10.66 -18.30
CA ARG A 265 7.33 -10.14 -16.92
C ARG A 265 5.98 -9.44 -16.73
N TYR A 266 5.64 -8.53 -17.64
CA TYR A 266 4.39 -7.79 -17.60
C TYR A 266 3.16 -8.71 -17.53
N PHE A 267 3.07 -9.69 -18.44
CA PHE A 267 1.93 -10.61 -18.47
C PHE A 267 1.96 -11.63 -17.33
N ALA A 268 3.13 -11.98 -16.77
CA ALA A 268 3.22 -12.83 -15.58
C ALA A 268 2.70 -12.12 -14.34
N ASP A 269 3.03 -10.85 -14.18
CA ASP A 269 2.52 -10.01 -13.09
C ASP A 269 1.04 -9.74 -13.25
N ALA A 270 0.58 -9.44 -14.48
CA ALA A 270 -0.84 -9.31 -14.78
C ALA A 270 -1.60 -10.60 -14.42
N ALA A 271 -1.14 -11.78 -14.86
CA ALA A 271 -1.78 -13.04 -14.55
C ALA A 271 -1.86 -13.33 -13.04
N ARG A 272 -0.84 -12.97 -12.29
CA ARG A 272 -0.84 -13.09 -10.82
C ARG A 272 -1.88 -12.18 -10.18
N LEU A 273 -2.00 -10.95 -10.68
CA LEU A 273 -2.97 -9.97 -10.15
C LEU A 273 -4.40 -10.35 -10.50
N GLU A 274 -4.66 -10.78 -11.74
CA GLU A 274 -5.98 -11.31 -12.14
C GLU A 274 -6.38 -12.51 -11.27
N ALA A 275 -5.44 -13.44 -11.02
CA ALA A 275 -5.70 -14.57 -10.13
C ALA A 275 -5.96 -14.13 -8.67
N ALA A 276 -5.33 -13.06 -8.20
CA ALA A 276 -5.59 -12.48 -6.90
C ALA A 276 -6.95 -11.76 -6.85
N SER A 277 -7.35 -11.10 -7.93
CA SER A 277 -8.63 -10.39 -8.07
C SER A 277 -9.83 -11.33 -7.89
N ILE A 278 -9.71 -12.60 -8.25
CA ILE A 278 -10.74 -13.61 -7.96
C ILE A 278 -11.09 -13.60 -6.46
N HIS A 279 -10.07 -13.64 -5.61
CA HIS A 279 -10.25 -13.60 -4.15
C HIS A 279 -10.83 -12.27 -3.66
N ALA A 280 -10.41 -11.16 -4.30
CA ALA A 280 -10.91 -9.83 -3.97
C ALA A 280 -12.41 -9.70 -4.25
N PHE A 281 -12.89 -10.16 -5.40
CA PHE A 281 -14.31 -10.10 -5.76
C PHE A 281 -15.18 -11.08 -4.97
N LEU A 282 -14.69 -12.30 -4.71
CA LEU A 282 -15.40 -13.25 -3.85
C LEU A 282 -15.58 -12.69 -2.43
N ARG A 283 -14.52 -12.12 -1.86
CA ARG A 283 -14.57 -11.45 -0.56
C ARG A 283 -15.51 -10.23 -0.59
N LEU A 284 -15.43 -9.41 -1.61
CA LEU A 284 -16.31 -8.25 -1.79
C LEU A 284 -17.77 -8.65 -1.80
N ARG A 285 -18.11 -9.77 -2.47
CA ARG A 285 -19.46 -10.33 -2.47
C ARG A 285 -19.95 -10.65 -1.06
N GLU A 286 -19.12 -11.32 -0.25
CA GLU A 286 -19.44 -11.67 1.14
C GLU A 286 -19.58 -10.42 2.01
N GLU A 287 -18.69 -9.43 1.84
CA GLU A 287 -18.75 -8.15 2.57
C GLU A 287 -19.99 -7.34 2.18
N LEU A 288 -20.37 -7.30 0.89
CA LEU A 288 -21.61 -6.68 0.43
C LEU A 288 -22.84 -7.35 1.04
N ALA A 289 -22.87 -8.70 1.11
CA ALA A 289 -23.95 -9.46 1.75
C ALA A 289 -24.02 -9.14 3.26
N LEU A 290 -22.88 -9.13 3.96
CA LEU A 290 -22.80 -8.82 5.39
C LEU A 290 -23.38 -7.42 5.70
N HIS A 291 -23.15 -6.46 4.83
CA HIS A 291 -23.57 -5.06 5.02
C HIS A 291 -24.93 -4.73 4.37
N GLY A 292 -25.67 -5.75 3.92
CA GLY A 292 -27.04 -5.60 3.41
C GLY A 292 -27.11 -4.88 2.06
N ALA A 293 -26.16 -5.14 1.18
CA ALA A 293 -26.25 -4.70 -0.21
C ALA A 293 -27.27 -5.53 -0.99
N ASP A 294 -27.83 -4.95 -2.05
CA ASP A 294 -28.76 -5.64 -2.93
C ASP A 294 -28.10 -6.89 -3.57
N THR A 295 -28.89 -7.93 -3.82
CA THR A 295 -28.41 -9.15 -4.51
C THR A 295 -27.78 -8.84 -5.85
N ALA A 296 -28.26 -7.82 -6.57
CA ALA A 296 -27.68 -7.40 -7.84
C ALA A 296 -26.21 -6.96 -7.73
N LEU A 297 -25.79 -6.29 -6.64
CA LEU A 297 -24.38 -5.96 -6.38
C LEU A 297 -23.57 -7.20 -6.00
N GLN A 298 -24.15 -8.11 -5.23
CA GLN A 298 -23.50 -9.37 -4.85
C GLN A 298 -23.28 -10.27 -6.08
N ASP A 299 -24.28 -10.38 -6.95
CA ASP A 299 -24.21 -11.18 -8.18
C ASP A 299 -23.21 -10.56 -9.19
N ALA A 300 -23.16 -9.22 -9.28
CA ALA A 300 -22.17 -8.54 -10.11
C ALA A 300 -20.74 -8.78 -9.62
N ALA A 301 -20.51 -8.82 -8.29
CA ALA A 301 -19.20 -9.16 -7.74
C ALA A 301 -18.82 -10.61 -8.02
N LEU A 302 -19.78 -11.56 -7.98
CA LEU A 302 -19.54 -12.96 -8.35
C LEU A 302 -19.19 -13.09 -9.83
N LEU A 303 -19.94 -12.42 -10.70
CA LEU A 303 -19.66 -12.40 -12.15
C LEU A 303 -18.28 -11.83 -12.45
N SER A 304 -17.86 -10.76 -11.72
CA SER A 304 -16.52 -10.22 -11.83
C SER A 304 -15.46 -11.26 -11.46
N ALA A 305 -15.65 -12.02 -10.37
CA ALA A 305 -14.72 -13.11 -10.01
C ALA A 305 -14.62 -14.19 -11.12
N GLU A 306 -15.73 -14.51 -11.81
CA GLU A 306 -15.72 -15.44 -12.94
C GLU A 306 -14.99 -14.87 -14.17
N ASP A 307 -15.09 -13.56 -14.40
CA ASP A 307 -14.33 -12.86 -15.45
C ASP A 307 -12.84 -12.98 -15.18
N GLU A 308 -12.38 -12.77 -13.92
CA GLU A 308 -10.97 -12.84 -13.51
C GLU A 308 -10.34 -14.22 -13.73
N VAL A 309 -11.13 -15.30 -13.63
CA VAL A 309 -10.64 -16.65 -13.98
C VAL A 309 -10.25 -16.71 -15.47
N ARG A 310 -11.04 -16.07 -16.34
CA ARG A 310 -10.74 -16.01 -17.78
C ARG A 310 -9.56 -15.10 -18.09
N HIS A 311 -9.48 -13.94 -17.41
CA HIS A 311 -8.36 -13.00 -17.55
C HIS A 311 -7.05 -13.65 -17.13
N THR A 312 -7.04 -14.36 -15.98
CA THR A 312 -5.88 -15.15 -15.52
C THR A 312 -5.39 -16.12 -16.58
N ALA A 313 -6.29 -16.89 -17.17
CA ALA A 313 -5.92 -17.89 -18.17
C ALA A 313 -5.32 -17.27 -19.46
N VAL A 314 -5.85 -16.12 -19.88
CA VAL A 314 -5.40 -15.39 -21.07
C VAL A 314 -4.04 -14.74 -20.83
N THR A 315 -3.88 -14.02 -19.73
CA THR A 315 -2.63 -13.32 -19.37
C THR A 315 -1.51 -14.30 -19.05
N ALA A 316 -1.81 -15.44 -18.39
CA ALA A 316 -0.83 -16.52 -18.18
C ALA A 316 -0.34 -17.14 -19.49
N ARG A 317 -1.22 -17.34 -20.46
CA ARG A 317 -0.83 -17.83 -21.80
C ARG A 317 0.10 -16.84 -22.51
N LEU A 318 -0.19 -15.54 -22.43
CA LEU A 318 0.68 -14.50 -22.98
C LEU A 318 2.03 -14.46 -22.27
N ALA A 319 2.06 -14.58 -20.94
CA ALA A 319 3.30 -14.67 -20.15
C ALA A 319 4.18 -15.85 -20.64
N LEU A 320 3.60 -17.05 -20.73
CA LEU A 320 4.30 -18.25 -21.16
C LEU A 320 4.84 -18.11 -22.60
N ARG A 321 4.09 -17.46 -23.49
CA ARG A 321 4.53 -17.20 -24.88
C ARG A 321 5.81 -16.35 -24.91
N TYR A 322 5.99 -15.44 -23.95
CA TYR A 322 7.19 -14.61 -23.83
C TYR A 322 8.19 -15.12 -22.80
N GLY A 323 8.08 -16.41 -22.40
CA GLY A 323 9.08 -17.10 -21.58
C GLY A 323 8.96 -16.88 -20.06
N ALA A 324 7.89 -16.27 -19.59
CA ALA A 324 7.66 -16.07 -18.15
C ALA A 324 6.62 -17.06 -17.59
N ILE A 325 6.85 -17.52 -16.37
CA ILE A 325 5.89 -18.36 -15.62
C ILE A 325 5.25 -17.48 -14.54
N PRO A 326 3.93 -17.25 -14.60
CA PRO A 326 3.25 -16.49 -13.55
C PRO A 326 3.34 -17.21 -12.19
N PRO A 327 3.75 -16.52 -11.10
CA PRO A 327 3.68 -17.10 -9.77
C PRO A 327 2.22 -17.17 -9.30
N PRO A 328 1.84 -18.21 -8.53
CA PRO A 328 0.51 -18.27 -7.96
C PRO A 328 0.30 -17.13 -6.94
N PRO A 329 -0.90 -16.52 -6.86
CA PRO A 329 -1.18 -15.54 -5.83
C PRO A 329 -1.28 -16.24 -4.46
N ALA A 330 -0.69 -15.65 -3.45
CA ALA A 330 -0.87 -16.05 -2.06
C ALA A 330 -1.67 -14.94 -1.35
N VAL A 331 -2.89 -15.25 -0.93
CA VAL A 331 -3.78 -14.28 -0.26
C VAL A 331 -4.06 -14.78 1.16
N ALA A 332 -3.74 -13.98 2.17
CA ALA A 332 -4.00 -14.30 3.56
C ALA A 332 -5.52 -14.34 3.83
N ALA A 333 -5.97 -15.36 4.56
CA ALA A 333 -7.34 -15.42 5.04
C ALA A 333 -7.52 -14.40 6.18
N LEU A 334 -8.25 -13.33 5.92
CA LEU A 334 -8.55 -12.27 6.86
C LEU A 334 -10.06 -12.22 7.17
N PRO A 335 -10.50 -11.79 8.35
CA PRO A 335 -11.92 -11.63 8.67
C PRO A 335 -12.58 -10.60 7.74
N LEU A 336 -13.91 -10.70 7.56
CA LEU A 336 -14.66 -9.71 6.78
C LEU A 336 -14.58 -8.35 7.46
N ARG A 337 -14.47 -7.29 6.64
CA ARG A 337 -14.19 -5.93 7.10
C ARG A 337 -15.46 -5.17 7.50
N PRO A 338 -15.35 -4.20 8.41
CA PRO A 338 -16.37 -3.19 8.62
C PRO A 338 -16.70 -2.43 7.32
N LEU A 339 -17.95 -2.00 7.15
CA LEU A 339 -18.42 -1.31 5.95
C LEU A 339 -17.51 -0.14 5.53
N ARG A 340 -17.04 0.63 6.49
CA ARG A 340 -16.16 1.77 6.23
C ARG A 340 -14.88 1.37 5.50
N GLU A 341 -14.23 0.29 5.92
CA GLU A 341 -13.00 -0.20 5.30
C GLU A 341 -13.26 -0.74 3.90
N VAL A 342 -14.36 -1.50 3.71
CA VAL A 342 -14.78 -1.97 2.38
C VAL A 342 -14.98 -0.79 1.41
N LEU A 343 -15.58 0.30 1.90
CA LEU A 343 -15.86 1.47 1.06
C LEU A 343 -14.63 2.35 0.80
N LEU A 344 -13.67 2.38 1.69
CA LEU A 344 -12.36 3.01 1.45
C LEU A 344 -11.58 2.24 0.38
N ASP A 345 -11.50 0.93 0.53
CA ASP A 345 -10.91 0.05 -0.46
C ASP A 345 -11.58 0.19 -1.84
N ASN A 346 -12.92 0.18 -1.88
CA ASN A 346 -13.65 0.39 -3.13
C ASN A 346 -13.40 1.77 -3.76
N ALA A 347 -13.15 2.80 -2.96
CA ALA A 347 -12.84 4.14 -3.48
C ALA A 347 -11.47 4.17 -4.18
N VAL A 348 -10.50 3.41 -3.70
CA VAL A 348 -9.13 3.33 -4.21
C VAL A 348 -9.04 2.28 -5.31
N GLU A 349 -9.27 1.01 -4.98
CA GLU A 349 -9.13 -0.10 -5.94
C GLU A 349 -10.20 -0.05 -7.02
N GLY A 350 -11.46 0.13 -6.64
CA GLY A 350 -12.57 0.08 -7.57
C GLY A 350 -12.77 1.36 -8.38
N CYS A 351 -12.96 2.52 -7.69
CA CYS A 351 -13.30 3.75 -8.40
C CYS A 351 -12.11 4.41 -9.11
N VAL A 352 -10.87 4.15 -8.69
CA VAL A 352 -9.67 4.70 -9.34
C VAL A 352 -8.99 3.63 -10.19
N ARG A 353 -8.44 2.58 -9.58
CA ARG A 353 -7.59 1.61 -10.28
C ARG A 353 -8.33 0.77 -11.30
N GLU A 354 -9.45 0.15 -10.97
CA GLU A 354 -10.31 -0.58 -11.91
C GLU A 354 -10.78 0.32 -13.08
N THR A 355 -11.13 1.58 -12.77
CA THR A 355 -11.57 2.52 -13.81
C THR A 355 -10.44 2.86 -14.79
N TYR A 356 -9.22 3.07 -14.27
CA TYR A 356 -8.05 3.30 -15.12
C TYR A 356 -7.63 2.02 -15.85
N GLY A 357 -7.64 0.88 -15.18
CA GLY A 357 -7.34 -0.44 -15.76
C GLY A 357 -8.25 -0.77 -16.95
N ALA A 358 -9.54 -0.51 -16.81
CA ALA A 358 -10.50 -0.66 -17.91
C ALA A 358 -10.15 0.25 -19.11
N LEU A 359 -9.82 1.52 -18.86
CA LEU A 359 -9.41 2.44 -19.93
C LEU A 359 -8.09 2.00 -20.57
N LEU A 360 -7.14 1.52 -19.77
CA LEU A 360 -5.86 0.98 -20.23
C LEU A 360 -6.05 -0.23 -21.13
N ALA A 361 -6.90 -1.19 -20.76
CA ALA A 361 -7.21 -2.36 -21.58
C ALA A 361 -7.84 -1.96 -22.91
N HIS A 362 -8.73 -0.94 -22.93
CA HIS A 362 -9.25 -0.37 -24.18
C HIS A 362 -8.15 0.27 -25.03
N HIS A 363 -7.19 0.96 -24.42
CA HIS A 363 -6.05 1.53 -25.12
C HIS A 363 -5.19 0.44 -25.75
N GLN A 364 -4.87 -0.62 -25.00
CA GLN A 364 -4.11 -1.76 -25.51
C GLN A 364 -4.85 -2.47 -26.66
N ALA A 365 -6.16 -2.66 -26.55
CA ALA A 365 -6.98 -3.24 -27.62
C ALA A 365 -6.92 -2.45 -28.95
N LEU A 366 -6.68 -1.14 -28.88
CA LEU A 366 -6.55 -0.28 -30.06
C LEU A 366 -5.11 -0.21 -30.60
N HIS A 367 -4.11 -0.25 -29.73
CA HIS A 367 -2.74 0.12 -30.07
C HIS A 367 -1.74 -1.03 -30.07
N ALA A 368 -2.05 -2.20 -29.48
CA ALA A 368 -1.18 -3.36 -29.51
C ALA A 368 -0.88 -3.79 -30.95
N ARG A 369 0.41 -3.90 -31.30
CA ARG A 369 0.82 -4.44 -32.62
C ARG A 369 0.62 -5.94 -32.70
N ASP A 370 0.84 -6.64 -31.59
CA ASP A 370 0.62 -8.07 -31.50
C ASP A 370 -0.88 -8.39 -31.59
N PRO A 371 -1.32 -9.18 -32.59
CA PRO A 371 -2.74 -9.44 -32.80
C PRO A 371 -3.38 -10.29 -31.69
N GLU A 372 -2.62 -11.19 -31.06
CA GLU A 372 -3.13 -12.01 -29.96
C GLU A 372 -3.35 -11.16 -28.71
N ILE A 373 -2.41 -10.24 -28.40
CA ILE A 373 -2.57 -9.28 -27.31
C ILE A 373 -3.78 -8.38 -27.58
N ARG A 374 -3.91 -7.86 -28.80
CA ARG A 374 -5.04 -7.00 -29.18
C ARG A 374 -6.38 -7.69 -28.98
N GLU A 375 -6.51 -8.95 -29.42
CA GLU A 375 -7.73 -9.73 -29.27
C GLU A 375 -8.03 -10.04 -27.79
N ALA A 376 -7.00 -10.36 -27.01
CA ALA A 376 -7.12 -10.60 -25.58
C ALA A 376 -7.62 -9.34 -24.86
N MET A 377 -6.97 -8.21 -25.10
CA MET A 377 -7.33 -6.93 -24.45
C MET A 377 -8.70 -6.41 -24.86
N LEU A 378 -9.17 -6.71 -26.09
CA LEU A 378 -10.52 -6.34 -26.50
C LEU A 378 -11.60 -6.99 -25.64
N ARG A 379 -11.40 -8.25 -25.25
CA ARG A 379 -12.34 -8.99 -24.37
C ARG A 379 -12.20 -8.51 -22.92
N ILE A 380 -10.98 -8.43 -22.41
CA ILE A 380 -10.68 -7.95 -21.06
C ILE A 380 -11.27 -6.54 -20.86
N ALA A 381 -11.08 -5.60 -21.78
CA ALA A 381 -11.58 -4.24 -21.69
C ALA A 381 -13.10 -4.14 -21.49
N GLN A 382 -13.88 -5.05 -22.07
CA GLN A 382 -15.34 -5.08 -21.89
C GLN A 382 -15.70 -5.54 -20.48
N ASP A 383 -15.01 -6.55 -19.97
CA ASP A 383 -15.20 -7.11 -18.64
C ASP A 383 -14.78 -6.09 -17.58
N GLU A 384 -13.58 -5.50 -17.71
CA GLU A 384 -13.06 -4.45 -16.85
C GLU A 384 -13.97 -3.21 -16.77
N THR A 385 -14.64 -2.86 -17.89
CA THR A 385 -15.63 -1.78 -17.87
C THR A 385 -16.83 -2.12 -16.98
N ARG A 386 -17.20 -3.41 -16.85
CA ARG A 386 -18.26 -3.84 -15.92
C ARG A 386 -17.77 -3.80 -14.48
N HIS A 387 -16.52 -4.21 -14.21
CA HIS A 387 -15.89 -4.15 -12.90
C HIS A 387 -15.80 -2.71 -12.38
N ALA A 388 -15.33 -1.79 -13.21
CA ALA A 388 -15.38 -0.36 -12.91
C ALA A 388 -16.81 0.12 -12.65
N GLY A 389 -17.78 -0.34 -13.46
CA GLY A 389 -19.20 -0.03 -13.29
C GLY A 389 -19.74 -0.47 -11.93
N LEU A 390 -19.43 -1.70 -11.51
CA LEU A 390 -19.77 -2.26 -10.19
C LEU A 390 -19.22 -1.37 -9.09
N SER A 391 -17.96 -0.96 -9.18
CA SER A 391 -17.31 -0.13 -8.17
C SER A 391 -18.01 1.20 -7.96
N TRP A 392 -18.48 1.85 -9.03
CA TRP A 392 -19.26 3.06 -8.96
C TRP A 392 -20.71 2.83 -8.48
N ASP A 393 -21.29 1.68 -8.72
CA ASP A 393 -22.62 1.32 -8.21
C ASP A 393 -22.55 1.03 -6.70
N ILE A 394 -21.48 0.41 -6.21
CA ILE A 394 -21.19 0.29 -4.77
C ILE A 394 -21.01 1.67 -4.14
N ASP A 395 -20.25 2.57 -4.79
CA ASP A 395 -20.09 3.96 -4.33
C ASP A 395 -21.43 4.70 -4.20
N ALA A 396 -22.32 4.51 -5.14
CA ALA A 396 -23.66 5.10 -5.11
C ALA A 396 -24.54 4.49 -4.00
N TRP A 397 -24.55 3.17 -3.86
CA TRP A 397 -25.26 2.47 -2.79
C TRP A 397 -24.81 2.90 -1.40
N ALA A 398 -23.51 3.13 -1.23
CA ALA A 398 -22.91 3.54 0.04
C ALA A 398 -23.28 4.96 0.49
N ARG A 399 -23.68 5.84 -0.43
CA ARG A 399 -23.89 7.28 -0.12
C ARG A 399 -24.87 7.52 1.03
N SER A 400 -25.97 6.75 1.09
CA SER A 400 -26.99 6.88 2.14
C SER A 400 -26.56 6.29 3.48
N LYS A 401 -25.51 5.45 3.50
CA LYS A 401 -25.02 4.73 4.66
C LYS A 401 -23.87 5.43 5.38
N LEU A 402 -23.30 6.48 4.76
CA LEU A 402 -22.12 7.19 5.25
C LEU A 402 -22.47 8.57 5.78
N SER A 403 -21.85 8.95 6.90
CA SER A 403 -21.82 10.32 7.41
C SER A 403 -21.12 11.28 6.45
N LEU A 404 -21.26 12.58 6.68
CA LEU A 404 -20.57 13.60 5.88
C LEU A 404 -19.04 13.47 6.01
N GLU A 405 -18.56 13.14 7.19
CA GLU A 405 -17.16 12.92 7.48
C GLU A 405 -16.60 11.73 6.69
N GLU A 406 -17.26 10.56 6.77
CA GLU A 406 -16.84 9.36 6.05
C GLU A 406 -16.84 9.57 4.54
N ARG A 407 -17.79 10.36 4.01
CA ARG A 407 -17.78 10.75 2.59
C ARG A 407 -16.58 11.64 2.26
N SER A 408 -16.16 12.52 3.19
CA SER A 408 -14.96 13.35 3.01
C SER A 408 -13.68 12.52 3.00
N ILE A 409 -13.54 11.60 3.95
CA ILE A 409 -12.39 10.67 4.05
C ILE A 409 -12.28 9.85 2.77
N ARG A 410 -13.40 9.32 2.26
CA ARG A 410 -13.42 8.55 1.01
C ARG A 410 -13.03 9.37 -0.22
N ARG A 411 -13.48 10.63 -0.32
CA ARG A 411 -13.05 11.55 -1.40
C ARG A 411 -11.54 11.80 -1.34
N GLU A 412 -11.02 12.02 -0.15
CA GLU A 412 -9.59 12.22 0.06
C GLU A 412 -8.76 10.97 -0.29
N ALA A 413 -9.23 9.78 0.09
CA ALA A 413 -8.59 8.52 -0.30
C ALA A 413 -8.53 8.37 -1.83
N ARG A 414 -9.62 8.70 -2.53
CA ARG A 414 -9.66 8.70 -4.00
C ARG A 414 -8.68 9.68 -4.62
N ARG A 415 -8.63 10.93 -4.10
CA ARG A 415 -7.69 11.95 -4.58
C ARG A 415 -6.24 11.48 -4.46
N ARG A 416 -5.87 10.90 -3.30
CA ARG A 416 -4.53 10.34 -3.09
C ARG A 416 -4.23 9.17 -4.02
N ALA A 417 -5.21 8.31 -4.28
CA ALA A 417 -5.05 7.21 -5.21
C ALA A 417 -4.80 7.70 -6.65
N VAL A 418 -5.46 8.78 -7.07
CA VAL A 418 -5.21 9.42 -8.37
C VAL A 418 -3.81 10.04 -8.43
N GLU A 419 -3.35 10.71 -7.36
CA GLU A 419 -2.00 11.26 -7.29
C GLU A 419 -0.93 10.18 -7.36
N ALA A 420 -1.14 9.07 -6.62
CA ALA A 420 -0.23 7.92 -6.69
C ALA A 420 -0.20 7.30 -8.08
N LEU A 421 -1.37 7.12 -8.71
CA LEU A 421 -1.47 6.58 -10.06
C LEU A 421 -0.78 7.48 -11.10
N ARG A 422 -0.84 8.82 -10.96
CA ARG A 422 -0.08 9.75 -11.80
C ARG A 422 1.42 9.54 -11.70
N ALA A 423 1.92 9.38 -10.48
CA ALA A 423 3.35 9.10 -10.27
C ALA A 423 3.77 7.76 -10.90
N GLU A 424 2.91 6.75 -10.83
CA GLU A 424 3.16 5.43 -11.40
C GLU A 424 3.24 5.47 -12.95
N VAL A 425 2.30 6.16 -13.61
CA VAL A 425 2.26 6.22 -15.08
C VAL A 425 3.27 7.16 -15.71
N ALA A 426 3.87 8.05 -14.92
CA ALA A 426 4.92 8.97 -15.38
C ALA A 426 6.24 8.27 -15.76
N VAL A 427 6.35 6.99 -15.46
CA VAL A 427 7.56 6.19 -15.65
C VAL A 427 7.68 5.70 -17.09
N PRO A 428 8.85 5.86 -17.74
CA PRO A 428 9.10 5.29 -19.05
C PRO A 428 9.05 3.76 -19.04
N LEU A 429 8.30 3.18 -19.94
CA LEU A 429 8.18 1.75 -20.10
C LEU A 429 9.21 1.20 -21.10
N ASP A 430 9.50 -0.10 -21.00
CA ASP A 430 10.26 -0.79 -22.05
C ASP A 430 9.55 -0.58 -23.42
N PRO A 431 10.25 -0.15 -24.46
CA PRO A 431 9.65 0.15 -25.77
C PRO A 431 8.84 -0.99 -26.37
N ARG A 432 9.14 -2.26 -26.02
CA ARG A 432 8.38 -3.43 -26.45
C ARG A 432 6.97 -3.47 -25.85
N LEU A 433 6.81 -2.99 -24.62
CA LEU A 433 5.50 -2.90 -23.96
C LEU A 433 4.60 -1.87 -24.66
N THR A 434 5.15 -0.72 -25.04
CA THR A 434 4.40 0.29 -25.78
C THR A 434 4.09 -0.20 -27.20
N ALA A 435 5.06 -0.79 -27.90
CA ALA A 435 4.88 -1.18 -29.29
C ALA A 435 4.01 -2.44 -29.45
N ASP A 436 4.36 -3.52 -28.75
CA ASP A 436 3.75 -4.83 -28.97
C ASP A 436 2.51 -5.03 -28.09
N ALA A 437 2.59 -4.61 -26.80
CA ALA A 437 1.49 -4.75 -25.86
C ALA A 437 0.52 -3.55 -25.87
N GLY A 438 0.85 -2.47 -26.57
CA GLY A 438 -0.03 -1.30 -26.73
C GLY A 438 -0.22 -0.49 -25.44
N LEU A 439 0.73 -0.54 -24.50
CA LEU A 439 0.68 0.32 -23.34
C LEU A 439 0.92 1.80 -23.74
N PRO A 440 0.24 2.77 -23.11
CA PRO A 440 0.45 4.18 -23.41
C PRO A 440 1.84 4.64 -23.00
N SER A 441 2.42 5.62 -23.71
CA SER A 441 3.58 6.36 -23.20
C SER A 441 3.16 7.17 -21.97
N PRO A 442 4.12 7.64 -21.12
CA PRO A 442 3.80 8.47 -19.98
C PRO A 442 2.90 9.67 -20.31
N GLU A 443 3.18 10.38 -21.39
CA GLU A 443 2.41 11.57 -21.82
C GLU A 443 0.98 11.20 -22.22
N VAL A 444 0.81 10.07 -22.89
CA VAL A 444 -0.52 9.55 -23.26
C VAL A 444 -1.28 9.11 -22.02
N ALA A 445 -0.62 8.39 -21.10
CA ALA A 445 -1.20 7.93 -19.85
C ALA A 445 -1.67 9.11 -18.99
N GLU A 446 -0.88 10.17 -18.89
CA GLU A 446 -1.25 11.40 -18.19
C GLU A 446 -2.46 12.07 -18.80
N THR A 447 -2.52 12.16 -20.15
CA THR A 447 -3.70 12.68 -20.86
C THR A 447 -4.98 11.86 -20.57
N LEU A 448 -4.85 10.53 -20.50
CA LEU A 448 -5.97 9.64 -20.16
C LEU A 448 -6.45 9.88 -18.72
N LEU A 449 -5.51 10.07 -17.78
CA LEU A 449 -5.84 10.41 -16.39
C LEU A 449 -6.53 11.76 -16.25
N ASP A 450 -6.09 12.77 -16.98
CA ASP A 450 -6.72 14.10 -16.98
C ASP A 450 -8.20 14.05 -17.36
N VAL A 451 -8.52 13.24 -18.36
CA VAL A 451 -9.93 13.06 -18.77
C VAL A 451 -10.74 12.36 -17.67
N LEU A 452 -10.17 11.31 -17.02
CA LEU A 452 -10.85 10.63 -15.93
C LEU A 452 -11.03 11.54 -14.71
N GLU A 453 -10.04 12.35 -14.39
CA GLU A 453 -10.11 13.28 -13.27
C GLU A 453 -11.20 14.34 -13.51
N GLN A 454 -11.22 14.95 -14.66
CA GLN A 454 -12.23 15.97 -15.01
C GLN A 454 -13.66 15.43 -15.01
N GLU A 455 -13.88 14.22 -15.48
CA GLU A 455 -15.23 13.67 -15.73
C GLU A 455 -15.76 12.79 -14.57
N LEU A 456 -14.87 12.20 -13.75
CA LEU A 456 -15.26 11.23 -12.74
C LEU A 456 -14.75 11.52 -11.32
N TRP A 457 -13.49 11.94 -11.18
CA TRP A 457 -12.84 11.98 -9.88
C TRP A 457 -12.88 13.34 -9.20
N ALA A 458 -13.04 14.43 -9.96
CA ALA A 458 -13.17 15.80 -9.44
C ALA A 458 -14.54 16.09 -8.77
N CYS A 459 -15.50 15.15 -8.81
CA CYS A 459 -16.84 15.30 -8.24
C CYS A 459 -16.99 14.84 -6.79
#